data_f9936a6787c55ab826bed08164d5783e
#
_entry.id   f9936a6787c55ab826bed08164d5783e
#
_cell.length_a   1.000
_cell.length_b   1.000
_cell.length_c   1.000
_cell.angle_alpha   90.00
_cell.angle_beta   90.00
_cell.angle_gamma   90.00
#
_symmetry.space_group_name_H-M   'P 1'
#
loop_
_entity.id
_entity.type
_entity.pdbx_description
1 polymer ?
#
loop_
_entity_poly.entity_id
_entity_poly.type
_entity_poly.pdbx_seq_one_letter_code
_entity_poly.pdbx_strand_id
1 'polypeptide(L)'
;KHTPDMVRKCFEMARKMGFDNINMDLIAGLPEETVDMFKYSLDEVIKLDPENITVHSMCVKRAASLRFSDAELAKANDMNEMLSYTQKHMEKTGRKPYYMYRQKNISGNLENVGYAKDGCMSTYNINIMEEKQTIIALGGGGSTKIVMDDRIERAVSYTHLRAHETEA
;
A
#
# COMPACT_ATOMS: atom_id res chain seq x y z
N LYS A 1 0.74 12.57 12.97
CA LYS A 1 1.84 12.61 11.99
C LYS A 1 3.05 11.92 12.60
N HIS A 2 3.76 11.11 11.82
CA HIS A 2 4.98 10.40 12.23
C HIS A 2 6.20 10.97 11.48
N THR A 3 7.37 10.74 12.01
CA THR A 3 8.64 11.16 11.43
C THR A 3 9.40 9.93 10.88
N PRO A 4 10.39 10.11 9.98
CA PRO A 4 11.23 9.01 9.52
C PRO A 4 11.90 8.23 10.66
N ASP A 5 12.33 8.92 11.73
CA ASP A 5 12.93 8.28 12.89
C ASP A 5 11.93 7.39 13.67
N MET A 6 10.67 7.81 13.74
CA MET A 6 9.61 6.98 14.33
C MET A 6 9.39 5.71 13.50
N VAL A 7 9.41 5.80 12.17
CA VAL A 7 9.28 4.65 11.27
C VAL A 7 10.43 3.66 11.49
N ARG A 8 11.69 4.14 11.53
CA ARG A 8 12.87 3.30 11.81
C ARG A 8 12.75 2.60 13.17
N LYS A 9 12.40 3.36 14.23
CA LYS A 9 12.21 2.80 15.58
C LYS A 9 11.09 1.74 15.62
N CYS A 10 9.97 1.98 14.94
CA CYS A 10 8.89 0.99 14.85
C CYS A 10 9.35 -0.29 14.14
N PHE A 11 10.08 -0.16 13.03
CA PHE A 11 10.64 -1.30 12.32
C PHE A 11 11.59 -2.10 13.20
N GLU A 12 12.55 -1.44 13.85
CA GLU A 12 13.50 -2.08 14.78
C GLU A 12 12.79 -2.76 15.95
N MET A 13 11.76 -2.12 16.49
CA MET A 13 10.95 -2.69 17.57
C MET A 13 10.21 -3.95 17.09
N ALA A 14 9.60 -3.93 15.92
CA ALA A 14 8.95 -5.10 15.34
C ALA A 14 9.94 -6.26 15.19
N ARG A 15 11.16 -6.00 14.68
CA ARG A 15 12.23 -7.01 14.60
C ARG A 15 12.60 -7.58 15.98
N LYS A 16 12.76 -6.73 17.00
CA LYS A 16 13.06 -7.16 18.38
C LYS A 16 11.94 -8.02 18.98
N MET A 17 10.70 -7.79 18.56
CA MET A 17 9.54 -8.57 19.00
C MET A 17 9.37 -9.89 18.24
N GLY A 18 10.24 -10.20 17.27
CA GLY A 18 10.25 -11.46 16.54
C GLY A 18 9.43 -11.46 15.25
N PHE A 19 9.00 -10.29 14.74
CA PHE A 19 8.41 -10.22 13.40
C PHE A 19 9.50 -10.36 12.35
N ASP A 20 9.48 -11.45 11.60
CA ASP A 20 10.47 -11.82 10.58
C ASP A 20 9.98 -11.58 9.13
N ASN A 21 8.71 -11.25 8.95
CA ASN A 21 8.13 -10.91 7.66
C ASN A 21 7.39 -9.57 7.75
N ILE A 22 8.10 -8.47 7.47
CA ILE A 22 7.60 -7.11 7.56
C ILE A 22 7.42 -6.54 6.15
N ASN A 23 6.26 -5.92 5.89
CA ASN A 23 6.01 -5.15 4.69
C ASN A 23 6.13 -3.65 4.99
N MET A 24 6.76 -2.91 4.07
CA MET A 24 6.80 -1.45 4.10
C MET A 24 6.20 -0.89 2.82
N ASP A 25 5.30 0.08 2.98
CA ASP A 25 4.62 0.73 1.86
C ASP A 25 5.24 2.08 1.56
N LEU A 26 5.41 2.37 0.26
CA LEU A 26 5.80 3.67 -0.27
C LEU A 26 4.75 4.17 -1.25
N ILE A 27 4.61 5.49 -1.35
CA ILE A 27 3.80 6.14 -2.37
C ILE A 27 4.72 6.95 -3.26
N ALA A 28 4.73 6.66 -4.56
CA ALA A 28 5.44 7.42 -5.57
C ALA A 28 4.54 8.52 -6.14
N GLY A 29 5.12 9.70 -6.38
CA GLY A 29 4.44 10.82 -7.01
C GLY A 29 3.60 11.66 -6.05
N LEU A 30 4.02 11.78 -4.80
CA LEU A 30 3.42 12.72 -3.86
C LEU A 30 3.53 14.16 -4.40
N PRO A 31 2.63 15.08 -3.99
CA PRO A 31 2.75 16.49 -4.35
C PRO A 31 4.14 17.04 -4.05
N GLU A 32 4.71 17.76 -5.00
CA GLU A 32 6.05 18.37 -4.91
C GLU A 32 7.20 17.34 -4.77
N GLU A 33 6.93 16.04 -4.86
CA GLU A 33 7.96 15.02 -4.79
C GLU A 33 8.78 14.98 -6.07
N THR A 34 10.09 15.15 -5.95
CA THR A 34 11.03 14.94 -7.06
C THR A 34 11.44 13.47 -7.16
N VAL A 35 11.94 13.08 -8.33
CA VAL A 35 12.49 11.73 -8.54
C VAL A 35 13.60 11.39 -7.54
N ASP A 36 14.46 12.36 -7.23
CA ASP A 36 15.57 12.14 -6.28
C ASP A 36 15.07 11.98 -4.84
N MET A 37 14.02 12.69 -4.45
CA MET A 37 13.39 12.52 -3.14
C MET A 37 12.78 11.12 -2.99
N PHE A 38 12.11 10.65 -4.02
CA PHE A 38 11.57 9.28 -4.03
C PHE A 38 12.67 8.22 -3.98
N LYS A 39 13.72 8.37 -4.82
CA LYS A 39 14.89 7.47 -4.80
C LYS A 39 15.52 7.39 -3.42
N TYR A 40 15.73 8.54 -2.77
CA TYR A 40 16.23 8.58 -1.39
C TYR A 40 15.32 7.83 -0.42
N SER A 41 14.00 8.03 -0.48
CA SER A 41 13.03 7.35 0.38
C SER A 41 13.06 5.83 0.18
N LEU A 42 13.12 5.38 -1.07
CA LEU A 42 13.22 3.96 -1.39
C LEU A 42 14.52 3.34 -0.88
N ASP A 43 15.64 4.02 -1.06
CA ASP A 43 16.97 3.55 -0.60
C ASP A 43 17.01 3.43 0.92
N GLU A 44 16.40 4.38 1.65
CA GLU A 44 16.30 4.31 3.11
C GLU A 44 15.44 3.11 3.57
N VAL A 45 14.35 2.82 2.87
CA VAL A 45 13.53 1.62 3.15
C VAL A 45 14.32 0.34 2.84
N ILE A 46 15.04 0.30 1.72
CA ILE A 46 15.87 -0.86 1.35
C ILE A 46 16.96 -1.12 2.39
N LYS A 47 17.57 -0.08 2.98
CA LYS A 47 18.57 -0.23 4.05
C LYS A 47 18.02 -0.90 5.32
N LEU A 48 16.74 -0.75 5.61
CA LEU A 48 16.09 -1.46 6.71
C LEU A 48 15.88 -2.95 6.42
N ASP A 49 15.99 -3.33 5.16
CA ASP A 49 15.90 -4.69 4.64
C ASP A 49 14.60 -5.45 5.02
N PRO A 50 13.41 -4.84 4.82
CA PRO A 50 12.15 -5.56 5.03
C PRO A 50 12.01 -6.71 4.02
N GLU A 51 11.21 -7.71 4.34
CA GLU A 51 10.95 -8.85 3.45
C GLU A 51 10.09 -8.44 2.26
N ASN A 52 9.14 -7.51 2.51
CA ASN A 52 8.22 -7.01 1.49
C ASN A 52 8.31 -5.49 1.37
N ILE A 53 8.21 -4.99 0.16
CA ILE A 53 8.07 -3.57 -0.14
C ILE A 53 6.94 -3.42 -1.17
N THR A 54 5.95 -2.58 -0.86
CA THR A 54 4.90 -2.24 -1.80
C THR A 54 5.06 -0.79 -2.25
N VAL A 55 5.06 -0.55 -3.55
CA VAL A 55 5.11 0.79 -4.11
C VAL A 55 3.77 1.10 -4.77
N HIS A 56 3.12 2.13 -4.25
CA HIS A 56 1.84 2.65 -4.73
C HIS A 56 2.09 3.87 -5.60
N SER A 57 1.42 3.94 -6.74
CA SER A 57 1.37 5.16 -7.54
C SER A 57 0.32 6.10 -6.99
N MET A 58 0.67 7.38 -6.82
CA MET A 58 -0.26 8.38 -6.27
C MET A 58 -1.52 8.47 -7.13
N CYS A 59 -2.67 8.38 -6.48
CA CYS A 59 -3.98 8.50 -7.10
C CYS A 59 -4.84 9.49 -6.32
N VAL A 60 -5.29 10.56 -6.98
CA VAL A 60 -6.18 11.55 -6.35
C VAL A 60 -7.63 11.15 -6.59
N LYS A 61 -8.30 10.72 -5.53
CA LYS A 61 -9.74 10.39 -5.57
C LYS A 61 -10.58 11.66 -5.75
N ARG A 62 -11.77 11.52 -6.37
CA ARG A 62 -12.69 12.65 -6.65
C ARG A 62 -13.03 13.50 -5.43
N ALA A 63 -13.17 12.89 -4.26
CA ALA A 63 -13.53 13.55 -3.01
C ALA A 63 -12.32 13.97 -2.15
N ALA A 64 -11.09 13.79 -2.62
CA ALA A 64 -9.91 14.16 -1.85
C ALA A 64 -9.70 15.69 -1.87
N SER A 65 -9.42 16.26 -0.70
CA SER A 65 -9.10 17.70 -0.56
C SER A 65 -7.90 18.12 -1.43
N LEU A 66 -6.97 17.23 -1.67
CA LEU A 66 -5.81 17.45 -2.54
C LEU A 66 -6.20 17.82 -3.98
N ARG A 67 -7.37 17.37 -4.47
CA ARG A 67 -7.87 17.73 -5.80
C ARG A 67 -8.21 19.22 -5.93
N PHE A 68 -8.49 19.86 -4.83
CA PHE A 68 -8.83 21.29 -4.75
C PHE A 68 -7.64 22.15 -4.31
N SER A 69 -6.47 21.56 -4.13
CA SER A 69 -5.23 22.27 -3.87
C SER A 69 -4.50 22.54 -5.18
N ASP A 70 -3.73 23.63 -5.22
CA ASP A 70 -2.83 23.96 -6.33
C ASP A 70 -1.57 23.09 -6.36
N ALA A 71 -1.54 22.01 -5.57
CA ALA A 71 -0.39 21.13 -5.47
C ALA A 71 -0.15 20.38 -6.80
N GLU A 72 1.02 20.60 -7.37
CA GLU A 72 1.43 19.97 -8.62
C GLU A 72 1.75 18.48 -8.37
N LEU A 73 1.07 17.58 -9.08
CA LEU A 73 1.37 16.15 -9.05
C LEU A 73 2.57 15.83 -9.94
N ALA A 74 3.29 14.76 -9.60
CA ALA A 74 4.42 14.30 -10.39
C ALA A 74 4.01 14.06 -11.86
N LYS A 75 4.87 14.49 -12.78
CA LYS A 75 4.66 14.29 -14.23
C LYS A 75 4.77 12.81 -14.59
N ALA A 76 4.11 12.39 -15.68
CA ALA A 76 4.11 11.00 -16.12
C ALA A 76 5.53 10.46 -16.36
N ASN A 77 6.44 11.27 -16.88
CA ASN A 77 7.84 10.87 -17.08
C ASN A 77 8.58 10.63 -15.77
N ASP A 78 8.36 11.48 -14.76
CA ASP A 78 8.97 11.36 -13.43
C ASP A 78 8.46 10.09 -12.73
N MET A 79 7.16 9.80 -12.85
CA MET A 79 6.55 8.57 -12.34
C MET A 79 7.17 7.33 -12.98
N ASN A 80 7.36 7.33 -14.30
CA ASN A 80 8.00 6.21 -15.00
C ASN A 80 9.44 6.00 -14.54
N GLU A 81 10.18 7.09 -14.27
CA GLU A 81 11.53 7.01 -13.74
C GLU A 81 11.55 6.44 -12.32
N MET A 82 10.65 6.90 -11.42
CA MET A 82 10.52 6.38 -10.05
C MET A 82 10.23 4.87 -10.07
N LEU A 83 9.29 4.42 -10.89
CA LEU A 83 8.93 3.00 -10.97
C LEU A 83 10.02 2.15 -11.62
N SER A 84 10.72 2.66 -12.64
CA SER A 84 11.86 1.98 -13.25
C SER A 84 13.02 1.85 -12.27
N TYR A 85 13.27 2.87 -11.46
CA TYR A 85 14.25 2.82 -10.38
C TYR A 85 13.88 1.76 -9.35
N THR A 86 12.61 1.74 -8.92
CA THR A 86 12.07 0.73 -8.01
C THR A 86 12.34 -0.68 -8.52
N GLN A 87 11.92 -0.99 -9.74
CA GLN A 87 12.06 -2.32 -10.31
C GLN A 87 13.52 -2.79 -10.30
N LYS A 88 14.45 -1.94 -10.76
CA LYS A 88 15.88 -2.25 -10.79
C LYS A 88 16.46 -2.53 -9.39
N HIS A 89 16.02 -1.79 -8.37
CA HIS A 89 16.53 -1.94 -7.00
C HIS A 89 15.90 -3.13 -6.29
N MET A 90 14.63 -3.44 -6.55
CA MET A 90 14.00 -4.67 -6.06
C MET A 90 14.71 -5.92 -6.60
N GLU A 91 14.97 -5.95 -7.89
CA GLU A 91 15.70 -7.05 -8.54
C GLU A 91 17.11 -7.23 -7.93
N LYS A 92 17.88 -6.14 -7.77
CA LYS A 92 19.22 -6.17 -7.17
C LYS A 92 19.23 -6.69 -5.72
N THR A 93 18.14 -6.47 -4.98
CA THR A 93 17.99 -6.89 -3.58
C THR A 93 17.26 -8.23 -3.42
N GLY A 94 17.05 -8.96 -4.53
CA GLY A 94 16.44 -10.29 -4.52
C GLY A 94 14.94 -10.30 -4.24
N ARG A 95 14.27 -9.14 -4.39
CA ARG A 95 12.82 -9.04 -4.26
C ARG A 95 12.17 -9.14 -5.62
N LYS A 96 11.18 -10.03 -5.73
CA LYS A 96 10.42 -10.27 -6.97
C LYS A 96 9.01 -9.69 -6.84
N PRO A 97 8.42 -9.15 -7.94
CA PRO A 97 7.02 -8.77 -7.91
C PRO A 97 6.17 -10.03 -7.70
N TYR A 98 5.19 -9.96 -6.80
CA TYR A 98 4.32 -11.10 -6.50
C TYR A 98 2.83 -10.78 -6.59
N TYR A 99 2.46 -9.50 -6.53
CA TYR A 99 1.12 -9.02 -6.88
C TYR A 99 1.18 -7.62 -7.47
N MET A 100 0.18 -7.31 -8.28
CA MET A 100 -0.02 -5.97 -8.82
C MET A 100 -1.52 -5.65 -8.91
N TYR A 101 -1.86 -4.39 -8.76
CA TYR A 101 -3.21 -3.94 -9.02
C TYR A 101 -3.23 -2.52 -9.56
N ARG A 102 -4.24 -2.24 -10.38
CA ARG A 102 -4.46 -0.92 -10.96
C ARG A 102 -5.67 -0.26 -10.31
N GLN A 103 -5.48 0.94 -9.79
CA GLN A 103 -6.60 1.75 -9.33
C GLN A 103 -7.23 2.51 -10.52
N LYS A 104 -8.56 2.69 -10.48
CA LYS A 104 -9.24 3.57 -11.44
C LYS A 104 -8.77 5.02 -11.22
N ASN A 105 -8.49 5.74 -12.32
CA ASN A 105 -8.04 7.15 -12.32
C ASN A 105 -6.59 7.40 -11.84
N ILE A 106 -5.69 6.44 -12.01
CA ILE A 106 -4.25 6.71 -11.90
C ILE A 106 -3.77 7.42 -13.16
N SER A 107 -2.97 8.48 -13.01
CA SER A 107 -2.27 9.13 -14.11
C SER A 107 -1.32 8.14 -14.79
N GLY A 108 -1.36 8.03 -16.11
CA GLY A 108 -0.41 7.22 -16.89
C GLY A 108 -0.64 5.71 -16.88
N ASN A 109 -1.81 5.20 -16.45
CA ASN A 109 -2.09 3.75 -16.39
C ASN A 109 -1.08 2.93 -15.55
N LEU A 110 -0.46 3.55 -14.56
CA LEU A 110 0.55 2.92 -13.71
C LEU A 110 -0.08 1.93 -12.73
N GLU A 111 0.70 0.95 -12.31
CA GLU A 111 0.27 -0.13 -11.43
C GLU A 111 0.92 -0.01 -10.05
N ASN A 112 0.20 -0.44 -9.03
CA ASN A 112 0.76 -0.64 -7.70
C ASN A 112 1.35 -2.04 -7.65
N VAL A 113 2.59 -2.16 -7.20
CA VAL A 113 3.32 -3.44 -7.23
C VAL A 113 3.86 -3.76 -5.85
N GLY A 114 3.57 -4.97 -5.38
CA GLY A 114 4.20 -5.55 -4.20
C GLY A 114 5.35 -6.46 -4.57
N TYR A 115 6.48 -6.25 -3.92
CA TYR A 115 7.71 -7.02 -4.09
C TYR A 115 8.04 -7.77 -2.81
N ALA A 116 8.49 -9.01 -2.92
CA ALA A 116 8.85 -9.84 -1.79
C ALA A 116 10.14 -10.61 -2.03
N LYS A 117 10.89 -10.91 -0.95
CA LYS A 117 11.94 -11.93 -0.95
C LYS A 117 11.31 -13.31 -1.14
N ASP A 118 12.07 -14.26 -1.65
CA ASP A 118 11.59 -15.63 -1.85
C ASP A 118 11.05 -16.22 -0.53
N GLY A 119 9.85 -16.80 -0.58
CA GLY A 119 9.17 -17.38 0.58
C GLY A 119 8.49 -16.39 1.52
N CYS A 120 8.61 -15.07 1.30
CA CYS A 120 8.06 -14.04 2.18
C CYS A 120 6.78 -13.35 1.62
N MET A 121 6.19 -13.86 0.56
CA MET A 121 4.98 -13.30 -0.04
C MET A 121 3.81 -13.28 0.95
N SER A 122 3.11 -12.14 1.05
CA SER A 122 1.94 -12.02 1.91
C SER A 122 0.75 -12.77 1.31
N THR A 123 0.34 -13.85 1.97
CA THR A 123 -0.85 -14.63 1.59
C THR A 123 -2.12 -13.77 1.60
N TYR A 124 -2.22 -12.82 2.54
CA TYR A 124 -3.34 -11.88 2.60
C TYR A 124 -3.43 -11.02 1.32
N ASN A 125 -2.30 -10.45 0.87
CA ASN A 125 -2.27 -9.63 -0.33
C ASN A 125 -2.65 -10.43 -1.58
N ILE A 126 -2.17 -11.66 -1.69
CA ILE A 126 -2.52 -12.56 -2.79
C ILE A 126 -4.03 -12.84 -2.77
N ASN A 127 -4.57 -13.26 -1.64
CA ASN A 127 -5.98 -13.66 -1.53
C ASN A 127 -6.95 -12.50 -1.76
N ILE A 128 -6.59 -11.27 -1.33
CA ILE A 128 -7.44 -10.10 -1.55
C ILE A 128 -7.46 -9.69 -3.03
N MET A 129 -6.34 -9.84 -3.74
CA MET A 129 -6.23 -9.52 -5.16
C MET A 129 -6.88 -10.59 -6.05
N GLU A 130 -6.66 -11.87 -5.74
CA GLU A 130 -7.23 -13.00 -6.46
C GLU A 130 -8.73 -13.21 -6.21
N GLU A 131 -9.28 -12.55 -5.18
CA GLU A 131 -10.70 -12.63 -4.81
C GLU A 131 -11.20 -14.06 -4.56
N LYS A 132 -10.33 -14.95 -4.06
CA LYS A 132 -10.62 -16.37 -3.84
C LYS A 132 -11.12 -16.72 -2.44
N GLN A 133 -10.97 -15.80 -1.49
CA GLN A 133 -11.35 -16.04 -0.10
C GLN A 133 -12.24 -14.95 0.46
N THR A 134 -13.21 -15.36 1.27
CA THR A 134 -13.96 -14.46 2.14
C THR A 134 -13.02 -13.84 3.17
N ILE A 135 -13.07 -12.52 3.31
CA ILE A 135 -12.28 -11.74 4.26
C ILE A 135 -13.25 -11.05 5.21
N ILE A 136 -13.23 -11.44 6.48
CA ILE A 136 -14.06 -10.82 7.52
C ILE A 136 -13.30 -9.64 8.11
N ALA A 137 -13.89 -8.46 8.00
CA ALA A 137 -13.35 -7.24 8.59
C ALA A 137 -13.98 -7.00 9.97
N LEU A 138 -13.15 -6.79 10.98
CA LEU A 138 -13.56 -6.50 12.35
C LEU A 138 -13.45 -4.99 12.62
N GLY A 139 -14.39 -4.47 13.36
CA GLY A 139 -14.42 -3.07 13.81
C GLY A 139 -15.36 -2.17 13.02
N GLY A 140 -15.59 -0.96 13.55
CA GLY A 140 -16.47 0.03 12.94
C GLY A 140 -15.92 0.52 11.60
N GLY A 141 -16.77 0.49 10.56
CA GLY A 141 -16.39 0.84 9.20
C GLY A 141 -15.60 -0.26 8.45
N GLY A 142 -15.35 -1.41 9.08
CA GLY A 142 -14.74 -2.56 8.42
C GLY A 142 -15.61 -3.09 7.29
N SER A 143 -15.02 -3.32 6.12
CA SER A 143 -15.72 -3.88 4.95
C SER A 143 -15.38 -5.35 4.78
N THR A 144 -16.28 -6.22 5.20
CA THR A 144 -16.19 -7.67 4.94
C THR A 144 -16.44 -7.93 3.46
N LYS A 145 -15.61 -8.78 2.85
CA LYS A 145 -15.73 -9.24 1.49
C LYS A 145 -16.11 -10.72 1.50
N ILE A 146 -17.32 -11.02 1.06
CA ILE A 146 -17.83 -12.38 0.97
C ILE A 146 -17.66 -12.86 -0.46
N VAL A 147 -16.89 -13.91 -0.66
CA VAL A 147 -16.65 -14.53 -1.97
C VAL A 147 -17.57 -15.73 -2.10
N MET A 148 -18.40 -15.73 -3.13
CA MET A 148 -19.30 -16.82 -3.54
C MET A 148 -18.87 -17.31 -4.92
N ASP A 149 -19.43 -18.42 -5.37
CA ASP A 149 -19.07 -19.04 -6.65
C ASP A 149 -19.38 -18.14 -7.86
N ASP A 150 -20.43 -17.33 -7.77
CA ASP A 150 -20.96 -16.50 -8.87
C ASP A 150 -20.81 -15.00 -8.66
N ARG A 151 -20.52 -14.56 -7.42
CA ARG A 151 -20.46 -13.14 -7.08
C ARG A 151 -19.64 -12.84 -5.85
N ILE A 152 -19.34 -11.56 -5.67
CA ILE A 152 -18.71 -11.01 -4.48
C ILE A 152 -19.64 -10.00 -3.84
N GLU A 153 -19.90 -10.17 -2.55
CA GLU A 153 -20.66 -9.23 -1.74
C GLU A 153 -19.77 -8.49 -0.77
N ARG A 154 -20.12 -7.24 -0.45
CA ARG A 154 -19.43 -6.43 0.55
C ARG A 154 -20.41 -6.00 1.62
N ALA A 155 -20.10 -6.33 2.87
CA ALA A 155 -20.85 -5.92 4.04
C ALA A 155 -19.99 -4.98 4.90
N VAL A 156 -20.52 -3.82 5.26
CA VAL A 156 -19.82 -2.84 6.11
C VAL A 156 -20.39 -2.91 7.52
N SER A 157 -19.50 -3.01 8.51
CA SER A 157 -19.90 -3.02 9.93
C SER A 157 -20.01 -1.60 10.47
N TYR A 158 -21.22 -1.24 10.94
CA TYR A 158 -21.52 0.06 11.56
C TYR A 158 -21.79 -0.12 13.06
N THR A 159 -20.84 -0.63 13.80
CA THR A 159 -21.04 -0.98 15.23
C THR A 159 -21.42 0.20 16.11
N HIS A 160 -21.00 1.41 15.77
CA HIS A 160 -21.30 2.62 16.53
C HIS A 160 -22.73 3.17 16.33
N LEU A 161 -23.43 2.80 15.26
CA LEU A 161 -24.79 3.26 15.01
C LEU A 161 -25.85 2.43 15.76
N ARG A 162 -25.55 1.17 16.08
CA ARG A 162 -26.47 0.29 16.81
C ARG A 162 -26.49 0.51 18.32
N ALA A 163 -25.43 1.09 18.89
CA ALA A 163 -25.40 1.38 20.33
C ALA A 163 -26.43 2.45 20.76
N HIS A 164 -26.92 3.28 19.83
CA HIS A 164 -27.92 4.30 20.11
C HIS A 164 -29.40 3.86 19.86
N GLU A 165 -29.59 2.72 19.18
CA GLU A 165 -30.96 2.21 18.91
C GLU A 165 -31.51 1.32 20.02
N THR A 166 -30.70 0.97 21.03
CA THR A 166 -31.13 0.08 22.13
C THR A 166 -31.52 0.84 23.41
N GLU A 167 -31.52 2.17 23.40
CA GLU A 167 -31.96 3.01 24.53
C GLU A 167 -33.25 3.78 24.25
N ALA A 168 -34.14 3.26 23.41
CA ALA A 168 -35.49 3.82 23.18
C ALA A 168 -36.59 2.84 23.62
#